data_40e66ad3c89aeb12eb5d12c851365757
#
_entry.id   40e66ad3c89aeb12eb5d12c851365757
#
_cell.length_a   1.000
_cell.length_b   1.000
_cell.length_c   1.000
_cell.angle_alpha   90.00
_cell.angle_beta   90.00
_cell.angle_gamma   90.00
#
_symmetry.space_group_name_H-M   'P 1'
#
loop_
_entity.id
_entity.type
_entity.pdbx_description
1 polymer ?
#
loop_
_entity_poly.entity_id
_entity_poly.type
_entity_poly.pdbx_seq_one_letter_code
_entity_poly.pdbx_strand_id
1 'polypeptide(L)'
;MLIKNFNCRNSVVLSLIITLIFSSCATKKDVVYFQGIGDFETIADKNSFTPKFKVDDLINIHVSTLDPEASVPFNLFRGASEGGITPEQVDYLIDQDGEIDFPVVGKLKISGLSAEEVRGLLREKLSPYLKNPIINIRLQNFTVTVLGEVTRPGTYPVSGERITILEALGLAGDLTVKGVRDNIMVIRDFDGTKVSTRIDLTSKGALSSP
;
A
#
# COMPACT_ATOMS: atom_id res chain seq x y z
N MET A 1 16.19 -47.23 -48.74
CA MET A 1 17.06 -46.13 -49.18
C MET A 1 16.22 -45.11 -49.93
N LEU A 2 15.63 -44.15 -49.23
CA LEU A 2 14.79 -43.07 -49.77
C LEU A 2 15.23 -41.76 -49.16
N ILE A 3 16.29 -41.17 -49.68
CA ILE A 3 16.66 -39.79 -49.41
C ILE A 3 15.85 -38.97 -50.42
N LYS A 4 14.69 -38.44 -49.98
CA LYS A 4 13.83 -37.60 -50.75
C LYS A 4 14.49 -36.23 -50.88
N ASN A 5 14.65 -35.71 -52.09
CA ASN A 5 15.23 -34.42 -52.40
C ASN A 5 14.56 -33.31 -51.57
N PHE A 6 15.23 -32.83 -50.60
CA PHE A 6 14.83 -31.64 -49.84
C PHE A 6 15.10 -30.43 -50.71
N ASN A 7 14.03 -29.83 -51.29
CA ASN A 7 14.12 -28.70 -52.19
C ASN A 7 14.89 -27.55 -51.52
N CYS A 8 15.97 -27.08 -52.12
CA CYS A 8 16.81 -26.00 -51.66
C CYS A 8 15.99 -24.77 -51.22
N ARG A 9 14.86 -24.53 -51.94
CA ARG A 9 13.90 -23.46 -51.59
C ARG A 9 13.25 -23.64 -50.20
N ASN A 10 12.91 -24.85 -49.81
CA ASN A 10 12.31 -25.15 -48.51
C ASN A 10 13.36 -25.06 -47.38
N SER A 11 14.61 -25.40 -47.64
CA SER A 11 15.71 -25.28 -46.67
C SER A 11 16.00 -23.79 -46.42
N VAL A 12 15.99 -22.93 -47.43
CA VAL A 12 16.17 -21.47 -47.28
C VAL A 12 15.03 -20.84 -46.49
N VAL A 13 13.79 -21.24 -46.77
CA VAL A 13 12.62 -20.75 -46.00
C VAL A 13 12.66 -21.20 -44.54
N LEU A 14 13.04 -22.44 -44.28
CA LEU A 14 13.17 -22.96 -42.91
C LEU A 14 14.30 -22.24 -42.15
N SER A 15 15.43 -21.97 -42.79
CA SER A 15 16.53 -21.21 -42.21
C SER A 15 16.11 -19.77 -41.87
N LEU A 16 15.35 -19.11 -42.76
CA LEU A 16 14.84 -17.75 -42.57
C LEU A 16 13.84 -17.69 -41.38
N ILE A 17 12.96 -18.69 -41.25
CA ILE A 17 12.02 -18.79 -40.12
C ILE A 17 12.77 -19.01 -38.81
N ILE A 18 13.80 -19.85 -38.78
CA ILE A 18 14.62 -20.10 -37.59
C ILE A 18 15.36 -18.83 -37.18
N THR A 19 15.90 -18.06 -38.12
CA THR A 19 16.60 -16.79 -37.83
C THR A 19 15.64 -15.71 -37.26
N LEU A 20 14.37 -15.68 -37.69
CA LEU A 20 13.34 -14.77 -37.17
C LEU A 20 12.92 -15.12 -35.73
N ILE A 21 12.96 -16.40 -35.33
CA ILE A 21 12.61 -16.84 -33.98
C ILE A 21 13.68 -16.41 -32.93
N PHE A 22 14.93 -16.27 -33.33
CA PHE A 22 16.03 -15.86 -32.45
C PHE A 22 16.19 -14.35 -32.24
N SER A 23 15.39 -13.49 -32.93
CA SER A 23 15.51 -12.04 -32.84
C SER A 23 14.64 -11.38 -31.74
N SER A 24 13.96 -12.18 -30.89
CA SER A 24 13.15 -11.65 -29.77
C SER A 24 13.98 -11.49 -28.51
N CYS A 25 14.86 -10.47 -28.46
CA CYS A 25 15.50 -10.04 -27.24
C CYS A 25 14.79 -8.81 -26.69
N ALA A 26 14.31 -8.88 -25.45
CA ALA A 26 13.89 -7.69 -24.70
C ALA A 26 15.07 -6.73 -24.58
N THR A 27 14.86 -5.45 -24.89
CA THR A 27 15.94 -4.46 -24.85
C THR A 27 16.25 -4.15 -23.38
N LYS A 28 17.52 -4.05 -23.00
CA LYS A 28 17.95 -3.70 -21.63
C LYS A 28 17.28 -2.42 -21.11
N LYS A 29 16.93 -1.49 -22.01
CA LYS A 29 16.22 -0.25 -21.70
C LYS A 29 14.81 -0.47 -21.11
N ASP A 30 14.16 -1.59 -21.43
CA ASP A 30 12.78 -1.85 -20.99
C ASP A 30 12.73 -2.47 -19.59
N VAL A 31 13.88 -2.86 -19.01
CA VAL A 31 13.99 -3.56 -17.73
C VAL A 31 14.56 -2.67 -16.62
N VAL A 32 15.30 -1.62 -16.97
CA VAL A 32 16.00 -0.78 -15.99
C VAL A 32 15.08 0.33 -15.48
N TYR A 33 14.98 0.45 -14.15
CA TYR A 33 14.25 1.52 -13.47
C TYR A 33 15.03 2.84 -13.49
N PHE A 34 14.32 3.96 -13.41
CA PHE A 34 14.85 5.31 -13.14
C PHE A 34 16.02 5.74 -14.01
N GLN A 35 15.91 5.53 -15.29
CA GLN A 35 16.96 5.95 -16.25
C GLN A 35 17.10 7.48 -16.26
N GLY A 36 18.33 7.97 -16.36
CA GLY A 36 18.64 9.40 -16.44
C GLY A 36 18.67 10.14 -15.11
N ILE A 37 18.74 9.43 -13.97
CA ILE A 37 19.05 10.03 -12.67
C ILE A 37 20.57 10.22 -12.59
N GLY A 38 21.01 11.46 -12.25
CA GLY A 38 22.40 11.75 -11.95
C GLY A 38 22.81 11.25 -10.57
N ASP A 39 24.11 11.01 -10.38
CA ASP A 39 24.64 10.64 -9.07
C ASP A 39 24.34 11.77 -8.05
N PHE A 40 23.80 11.38 -6.87
CA PHE A 40 23.45 12.30 -5.79
C PHE A 40 22.36 13.34 -6.12
N GLU A 41 21.50 13.09 -7.12
CA GLU A 41 20.35 13.96 -7.39
C GLU A 41 19.33 13.87 -6.25
N THR A 42 19.01 15.02 -5.63
CA THR A 42 17.96 15.11 -4.59
C THR A 42 16.62 15.31 -5.27
N ILE A 43 15.70 14.35 -5.12
CA ILE A 43 14.33 14.44 -5.61
C ILE A 43 13.43 14.74 -4.41
N ALA A 44 12.86 15.95 -4.38
CA ALA A 44 11.90 16.32 -3.36
C ALA A 44 10.51 15.79 -3.71
N ASP A 45 9.90 15.08 -2.77
CA ASP A 45 8.47 14.73 -2.86
C ASP A 45 7.65 16.02 -2.67
N LYS A 46 6.99 16.46 -3.74
CA LYS A 46 6.20 17.70 -3.74
C LYS A 46 4.78 17.54 -3.21
N ASN A 47 4.32 16.33 -3.03
CA ASN A 47 2.94 16.03 -2.64
C ASN A 47 2.93 15.13 -1.39
N SER A 48 2.96 15.73 -0.22
CA SER A 48 2.67 15.00 1.02
C SER A 48 1.17 14.71 1.08
N PHE A 49 0.76 13.55 0.60
CA PHE A 49 -0.61 13.06 0.79
C PHE A 49 -0.80 12.64 2.25
N THR A 50 -1.78 13.24 2.92
CA THR A 50 -2.18 12.83 4.27
C THR A 50 -3.39 11.91 4.17
N PRO A 51 -3.26 10.61 4.53
CA PRO A 51 -4.37 9.68 4.51
C PRO A 51 -5.48 10.13 5.46
N LYS A 52 -6.73 9.91 5.04
CA LYS A 52 -7.92 10.17 5.84
C LYS A 52 -8.68 8.88 6.07
N PHE A 53 -9.25 8.74 7.26
CA PHE A 53 -10.08 7.59 7.60
C PHE A 53 -11.38 7.57 6.82
N LYS A 54 -11.86 6.36 6.49
CA LYS A 54 -13.08 6.12 5.71
C LYS A 54 -14.00 5.16 6.44
N VAL A 55 -15.23 5.10 5.99
CA VAL A 55 -16.17 4.03 6.37
C VAL A 55 -15.53 2.67 6.05
N ASP A 56 -15.78 1.68 6.90
CA ASP A 56 -15.22 0.33 6.87
C ASP A 56 -13.72 0.23 7.19
N ASP A 57 -13.05 1.33 7.55
CA ASP A 57 -11.69 1.26 8.10
C ASP A 57 -11.72 0.64 9.50
N LEU A 58 -10.73 -0.21 9.76
CA LEU A 58 -10.48 -0.83 11.05
C LEU A 58 -9.28 -0.16 11.70
N ILE A 59 -9.47 0.51 12.83
CA ILE A 59 -8.44 1.28 13.49
C ILE A 59 -8.18 0.80 14.91
N ASN A 60 -6.92 0.77 15.28
CA ASN A 60 -6.49 0.56 16.64
C ASN A 60 -6.22 1.92 17.28
N ILE A 61 -6.85 2.18 18.43
CA ILE A 61 -6.64 3.41 19.22
C ILE A 61 -6.20 3.00 20.61
N HIS A 62 -4.98 3.39 20.99
CA HIS A 62 -4.43 3.14 22.33
C HIS A 62 -4.17 4.46 23.03
N VAL A 63 -4.77 4.60 24.23
CA VAL A 63 -4.60 5.76 25.12
C VAL A 63 -3.73 5.36 26.29
N SER A 64 -2.67 6.11 26.52
CA SER A 64 -1.79 5.94 27.69
C SER A 64 -1.53 7.26 28.42
N THR A 65 -1.24 7.18 29.71
CA THR A 65 -0.92 8.31 30.58
C THR A 65 0.22 7.92 31.52
N LEU A 66 0.73 8.89 32.29
CA LEU A 66 1.73 8.62 33.35
C LEU A 66 1.18 7.67 34.42
N ASP A 67 -0.13 7.70 34.67
CA ASP A 67 -0.83 6.75 35.52
C ASP A 67 -1.54 5.73 34.62
N PRO A 68 -1.02 4.50 34.47
CA PRO A 68 -1.61 3.49 33.59
C PRO A 68 -3.04 3.10 33.98
N GLU A 69 -3.36 3.08 35.28
CA GLU A 69 -4.70 2.69 35.77
C GLU A 69 -5.76 3.70 35.30
N ALA A 70 -5.43 4.99 35.26
CA ALA A 70 -6.33 6.03 34.78
C ALA A 70 -6.70 5.87 33.31
N SER A 71 -5.86 5.25 32.50
CA SER A 71 -6.11 5.06 31.07
C SER A 71 -6.92 3.79 30.73
N VAL A 72 -7.03 2.82 31.64
CA VAL A 72 -7.74 1.54 31.42
C VAL A 72 -9.16 1.71 30.91
N PRO A 73 -10.01 2.59 31.46
CA PRO A 73 -11.39 2.74 31.02
C PRO A 73 -11.56 3.25 29.58
N PHE A 74 -10.49 3.82 29.00
CA PHE A 74 -10.48 4.41 27.65
C PHE A 74 -9.93 3.46 26.57
N ASN A 75 -9.57 2.23 26.99
CA ASN A 75 -9.04 1.21 26.07
C ASN A 75 -9.99 0.00 26.10
N LEU A 76 -10.37 -0.49 24.92
CA LEU A 76 -11.12 -1.73 24.79
C LEU A 76 -10.19 -2.93 24.75
N PHE A 77 -10.41 -3.88 25.65
CA PHE A 77 -9.69 -5.15 25.67
C PHE A 77 -10.65 -6.32 25.54
N ARG A 78 -10.23 -7.35 24.83
CA ARG A 78 -10.90 -8.65 24.74
C ARG A 78 -10.10 -9.67 25.56
N GLY A 79 -10.80 -10.54 26.29
CA GLY A 79 -10.20 -11.58 27.12
C GLY A 79 -10.13 -11.16 28.59
N ALA A 80 -10.40 -12.13 29.49
CA ALA A 80 -10.23 -11.95 30.93
C ALA A 80 -8.79 -12.24 31.30
N SER A 81 -8.25 -11.48 32.23
CA SER A 81 -6.90 -11.70 32.83
C SER A 81 -6.79 -12.98 33.66
N GLU A 82 -7.82 -13.85 33.64
CA GLU A 82 -7.80 -15.11 34.35
C GLU A 82 -7.06 -16.19 33.55
N GLY A 83 -6.00 -16.71 34.10
CA GLY A 83 -5.26 -17.84 33.52
C GLY A 83 -4.06 -17.50 32.63
N GLY A 84 -3.51 -16.28 32.71
CA GLY A 84 -2.26 -15.95 31.99
C GLY A 84 -2.44 -15.56 30.52
N ILE A 85 -3.67 -15.27 30.08
CA ILE A 85 -3.96 -14.72 28.75
C ILE A 85 -3.74 -13.21 28.81
N THR A 86 -2.84 -12.69 27.97
CA THR A 86 -2.66 -11.25 27.83
C THR A 86 -3.92 -10.66 27.16
N PRO A 87 -4.59 -9.65 27.76
CA PRO A 87 -5.74 -9.00 27.14
C PRO A 87 -5.35 -8.44 25.76
N GLU A 88 -6.11 -8.81 24.73
CA GLU A 88 -5.91 -8.29 23.39
C GLU A 88 -6.71 -6.99 23.23
N GLN A 89 -6.06 -5.95 22.69
CA GLN A 89 -6.74 -4.70 22.41
C GLN A 89 -7.70 -4.89 21.23
N VAL A 90 -8.91 -4.35 21.34
CA VAL A 90 -9.96 -4.44 20.32
C VAL A 90 -9.84 -3.24 19.38
N ASP A 91 -9.89 -3.53 18.08
CA ASP A 91 -9.93 -2.51 17.04
C ASP A 91 -11.34 -1.92 16.89
N TYR A 92 -11.41 -0.67 16.45
CA TYR A 92 -12.66 0.04 16.18
C TYR A 92 -12.96 -0.01 14.69
N LEU A 93 -14.18 -0.44 14.34
CA LEU A 93 -14.69 -0.35 12.97
C LEU A 93 -15.41 1.00 12.81
N ILE A 94 -15.05 1.74 11.75
CA ILE A 94 -15.75 2.97 11.37
C ILE A 94 -17.07 2.57 10.70
N ASP A 95 -18.19 2.94 11.31
CA ASP A 95 -19.53 2.58 10.84
C ASP A 95 -19.94 3.35 9.57
N GLN A 96 -21.16 3.05 9.06
CA GLN A 96 -21.71 3.68 7.85
C GLN A 96 -21.96 5.17 8.01
N ASP A 97 -22.14 5.64 9.25
CA ASP A 97 -22.26 7.06 9.58
C ASP A 97 -20.88 7.74 9.68
N GLY A 98 -19.79 6.95 9.56
CA GLY A 98 -18.39 7.38 9.69
C GLY A 98 -17.99 7.64 11.13
N GLU A 99 -18.63 6.97 12.08
CA GLU A 99 -18.42 7.12 13.52
C GLU A 99 -17.79 5.87 14.12
N ILE A 100 -17.15 6.04 15.27
CA ILE A 100 -16.76 4.95 16.18
C ILE A 100 -17.43 5.15 17.52
N ASP A 101 -17.66 4.06 18.25
CA ASP A 101 -18.15 4.11 19.63
C ASP A 101 -16.95 4.01 20.59
N PHE A 102 -16.52 5.16 21.10
CA PHE A 102 -15.32 5.25 21.92
C PHE A 102 -15.68 5.20 23.42
N PRO A 103 -14.98 4.40 24.24
CA PRO A 103 -15.30 4.24 25.66
C PRO A 103 -15.37 5.56 26.40
N VAL A 104 -16.34 5.70 27.30
CA VAL A 104 -16.59 6.88 28.15
C VAL A 104 -17.05 8.12 27.35
N VAL A 105 -16.50 8.34 26.16
CA VAL A 105 -16.80 9.53 25.34
C VAL A 105 -18.04 9.34 24.47
N GLY A 106 -18.34 8.08 24.08
CA GLY A 106 -19.42 7.74 23.18
C GLY A 106 -19.05 7.91 21.70
N LYS A 107 -20.04 8.22 20.86
CA LYS A 107 -19.87 8.29 19.40
C LYS A 107 -18.99 9.46 18.96
N LEU A 108 -18.02 9.16 18.09
CA LEU A 108 -17.08 10.12 17.54
C LEU A 108 -17.05 10.01 16.01
N LYS A 109 -17.34 11.11 15.33
CA LYS A 109 -17.21 11.22 13.87
C LYS A 109 -15.73 11.37 13.50
N ILE A 110 -15.19 10.38 12.80
CA ILE A 110 -13.77 10.36 12.42
C ILE A 110 -13.54 10.14 10.92
N SER A 111 -14.54 9.70 10.17
CA SER A 111 -14.45 9.61 8.71
C SER A 111 -14.15 10.99 8.10
N GLY A 112 -13.22 11.05 7.17
CA GLY A 112 -12.73 12.28 6.54
C GLY A 112 -11.64 13.01 7.33
N LEU A 113 -11.31 12.56 8.54
CA LEU A 113 -10.21 13.09 9.34
C LEU A 113 -8.92 12.29 9.13
N SER A 114 -7.79 12.94 9.24
CA SER A 114 -6.48 12.31 9.33
C SER A 114 -6.21 11.78 10.74
N ALA A 115 -5.20 10.92 10.89
CA ALA A 115 -4.79 10.41 12.20
C ALA A 115 -4.40 11.54 13.19
N GLU A 116 -3.82 12.64 12.70
CA GLU A 116 -3.48 13.78 13.54
C GLU A 116 -4.71 14.56 14.00
N GLU A 117 -5.67 14.77 13.11
CA GLU A 117 -6.94 15.43 13.46
C GLU A 117 -7.74 14.61 14.48
N VAL A 118 -7.78 13.26 14.32
CA VAL A 118 -8.43 12.37 15.28
C VAL A 118 -7.68 12.39 16.63
N ARG A 119 -6.34 12.41 16.64
CA ARG A 119 -5.56 12.61 17.88
C ARG A 119 -5.90 13.91 18.58
N GLY A 120 -6.05 15.00 17.83
CA GLY A 120 -6.47 16.30 18.36
C GLY A 120 -7.86 16.24 18.98
N LEU A 121 -8.83 15.67 18.25
CA LEU A 121 -10.20 15.48 18.72
C LEU A 121 -10.25 14.64 20.00
N LEU A 122 -9.58 13.52 20.03
CA LEU A 122 -9.54 12.65 21.21
C LEU A 122 -8.85 13.34 22.40
N ARG A 123 -7.76 14.08 22.17
CA ARG A 123 -7.08 14.84 23.23
C ARG A 123 -8.00 15.87 23.87
N GLU A 124 -8.79 16.59 23.05
CA GLU A 124 -9.81 17.52 23.52
C GLU A 124 -10.88 16.82 24.35
N LYS A 125 -11.46 15.75 23.84
CA LYS A 125 -12.53 14.98 24.49
C LYS A 125 -12.10 14.29 25.77
N LEU A 126 -10.83 13.88 25.85
CA LEU A 126 -10.25 13.19 27.02
C LEU A 126 -9.69 14.17 28.07
N SER A 127 -9.51 15.45 27.74
CA SER A 127 -8.94 16.44 28.66
C SER A 127 -9.64 16.60 30.01
N PRO A 128 -10.99 16.38 30.13
CA PRO A 128 -11.67 16.42 31.44
C PRO A 128 -11.33 15.24 32.35
N TYR A 129 -10.87 14.13 31.77
CA TYR A 129 -10.64 12.85 32.45
C TYR A 129 -9.18 12.53 32.65
N LEU A 130 -8.32 12.88 31.67
CA LEU A 130 -6.92 12.50 31.63
C LEU A 130 -6.00 13.71 31.44
N LYS A 131 -4.93 13.75 32.23
CA LYS A 131 -3.91 14.79 32.10
C LYS A 131 -2.85 14.34 31.07
N ASN A 132 -2.71 15.13 29.99
CA ASN A 132 -1.71 14.89 28.92
C ASN A 132 -1.70 13.44 28.38
N PRO A 133 -2.83 12.91 27.86
CA PRO A 133 -2.87 11.57 27.30
C PRO A 133 -2.02 11.46 26.05
N ILE A 134 -1.30 10.34 25.91
CA ILE A 134 -0.64 9.93 24.69
C ILE A 134 -1.62 9.03 23.93
N ILE A 135 -1.94 9.41 22.70
CA ILE A 135 -2.92 8.71 21.86
C ILE A 135 -2.20 8.17 20.65
N ASN A 136 -2.16 6.84 20.53
CA ASN A 136 -1.61 6.13 19.38
C ASN A 136 -2.77 5.60 18.53
N ILE A 137 -2.73 5.91 17.23
CA ILE A 137 -3.76 5.49 16.28
C ILE A 137 -3.07 4.77 15.13
N ARG A 138 -3.57 3.59 14.75
CA ARG A 138 -3.06 2.79 13.63
C ARG A 138 -4.21 2.24 12.80
N LEU A 139 -4.10 2.32 11.48
CA LEU A 139 -4.98 1.66 10.54
C LEU A 139 -4.58 0.17 10.45
N GLN A 140 -5.54 -0.75 10.62
CA GLN A 140 -5.26 -2.19 10.69
C GLN A 140 -5.55 -2.92 9.39
N ASN A 141 -6.53 -2.46 8.62
CA ASN A 141 -6.95 -3.12 7.39
C ASN A 141 -6.42 -2.46 6.11
N PHE A 142 -5.32 -1.70 6.22
CA PHE A 142 -4.70 -1.13 5.04
C PHE A 142 -4.04 -2.21 4.19
N THR A 143 -4.49 -2.32 2.94
CA THR A 143 -3.97 -3.30 1.98
C THR A 143 -3.68 -2.64 0.64
N VAL A 144 -2.72 -3.23 -0.08
CA VAL A 144 -2.45 -2.91 -1.49
C VAL A 144 -2.64 -4.15 -2.33
N THR A 145 -3.33 -4.02 -3.46
CA THR A 145 -3.51 -5.09 -4.44
C THR A 145 -2.63 -4.85 -5.64
N VAL A 146 -1.75 -5.79 -5.95
CA VAL A 146 -0.84 -5.76 -7.10
C VAL A 146 -1.26 -6.85 -8.08
N LEU A 147 -1.57 -6.46 -9.31
CA LEU A 147 -2.04 -7.34 -10.38
C LEU A 147 -1.19 -7.16 -11.64
N GLY A 148 -1.19 -8.16 -12.51
CA GLY A 148 -0.52 -8.14 -13.82
C GLY A 148 0.78 -8.95 -13.83
N GLU A 149 1.72 -8.53 -14.66
CA GLU A 149 3.00 -9.21 -14.91
C GLU A 149 4.02 -8.98 -13.79
N VAL A 150 3.67 -9.40 -12.56
CA VAL A 150 4.53 -9.44 -11.38
C VAL A 150 4.79 -10.88 -10.97
N THR A 151 5.84 -11.12 -10.19
CA THR A 151 6.21 -12.47 -9.76
C THR A 151 5.13 -13.12 -8.89
N ARG A 152 4.47 -12.35 -8.03
CA ARG A 152 3.42 -12.82 -7.12
C ARG A 152 2.27 -11.81 -7.09
N PRO A 153 1.31 -11.88 -8.02
CA PRO A 153 0.12 -11.05 -7.93
C PRO A 153 -0.72 -11.39 -6.71
N GLY A 154 -1.30 -10.39 -6.04
CA GLY A 154 -2.08 -10.60 -4.83
C GLY A 154 -2.40 -9.32 -4.07
N THR A 155 -3.06 -9.47 -2.92
CA THR A 155 -3.34 -8.40 -1.97
C THR A 155 -2.42 -8.55 -0.76
N TYR A 156 -1.74 -7.48 -0.41
CA TYR A 156 -0.72 -7.44 0.64
C TYR A 156 -1.12 -6.48 1.75
N PRO A 157 -1.04 -6.90 3.02
CA PRO A 157 -1.23 -5.99 4.16
C PRO A 157 -0.06 -5.01 4.26
N VAL A 158 -0.36 -3.78 4.63
CA VAL A 158 0.61 -2.70 4.81
C VAL A 158 0.57 -2.23 6.25
N SER A 159 1.71 -2.32 6.95
CA SER A 159 1.80 -1.94 8.36
C SER A 159 1.94 -0.43 8.60
N GLY A 160 2.08 0.37 7.55
CA GLY A 160 2.20 1.82 7.61
C GLY A 160 0.89 2.54 7.26
N GLU A 161 0.92 3.86 7.34
CA GLU A 161 -0.20 4.72 6.89
C GLU A 161 -0.17 4.95 5.36
N ARG A 162 0.91 4.58 4.70
CA ARG A 162 1.11 4.72 3.25
C ARG A 162 2.05 3.65 2.74
N ILE A 163 2.01 3.41 1.43
CA ILE A 163 2.94 2.57 0.72
C ILE A 163 3.32 3.23 -0.61
N THR A 164 4.57 3.15 -0.99
CA THR A 164 5.04 3.58 -2.29
C THR A 164 4.80 2.51 -3.35
N ILE A 165 4.81 2.90 -4.62
CA ILE A 165 4.67 1.96 -5.74
C ILE A 165 5.80 0.93 -5.73
N LEU A 166 7.02 1.36 -5.42
CA LEU A 166 8.19 0.47 -5.36
C LEU A 166 8.09 -0.54 -4.23
N GLU A 167 7.61 -0.13 -3.06
CA GLU A 167 7.35 -1.05 -1.94
C GLU A 167 6.26 -2.06 -2.31
N ALA A 168 5.18 -1.61 -2.96
CA ALA A 168 4.10 -2.49 -3.42
C ALA A 168 4.61 -3.52 -4.44
N LEU A 169 5.43 -3.10 -5.41
CA LEU A 169 6.07 -4.01 -6.36
C LEU A 169 7.06 -4.95 -5.65
N GLY A 170 7.82 -4.45 -4.67
CA GLY A 170 8.71 -5.27 -3.84
C GLY A 170 7.97 -6.38 -3.09
N LEU A 171 6.80 -6.10 -2.50
CA LEU A 171 5.94 -7.12 -1.88
C LEU A 171 5.48 -8.18 -2.89
N ALA A 172 5.17 -7.77 -4.12
CA ALA A 172 4.77 -8.65 -5.21
C ALA A 172 5.96 -9.39 -5.88
N GLY A 173 7.20 -9.16 -5.43
CA GLY A 173 8.41 -9.79 -5.97
C GLY A 173 8.86 -9.21 -7.32
N ASP A 174 8.54 -7.95 -7.56
CA ASP A 174 8.84 -7.16 -8.76
C ASP A 174 8.10 -7.61 -10.02
N LEU A 175 8.17 -6.76 -11.05
CA LEU A 175 7.71 -7.06 -12.41
C LEU A 175 8.56 -8.17 -13.03
N THR A 176 7.92 -9.08 -13.74
CA THR A 176 8.65 -10.08 -14.53
C THR A 176 9.43 -9.41 -15.68
N VAL A 177 10.28 -10.16 -16.36
CA VAL A 177 10.97 -9.66 -17.56
C VAL A 177 10.03 -9.28 -18.70
N LYS A 178 8.78 -9.73 -18.65
CA LYS A 178 7.71 -9.40 -19.61
C LYS A 178 6.87 -8.21 -19.15
N GLY A 179 7.01 -7.79 -17.89
CA GLY A 179 6.26 -6.67 -17.32
C GLY A 179 6.66 -5.34 -17.94
N VAL A 180 5.68 -4.58 -18.35
CA VAL A 180 5.83 -3.26 -19.00
C VAL A 180 6.03 -2.21 -17.91
N ARG A 181 7.24 -1.65 -17.78
CA ARG A 181 7.62 -0.72 -16.70
C ARG A 181 7.28 0.75 -16.98
N ASP A 182 7.12 1.11 -18.23
CA ASP A 182 6.79 2.48 -18.68
C ASP A 182 5.29 2.78 -18.64
N ASN A 183 4.45 1.80 -18.23
CA ASN A 183 2.99 1.93 -18.27
C ASN A 183 2.30 1.24 -17.08
N ILE A 184 2.69 1.58 -15.87
CA ILE A 184 2.05 1.07 -14.65
C ILE A 184 0.81 1.89 -14.35
N MET A 185 -0.34 1.23 -14.22
CA MET A 185 -1.58 1.88 -13.81
C MET A 185 -1.73 1.78 -12.29
N VAL A 186 -1.83 2.93 -11.63
CA VAL A 186 -2.14 3.06 -10.22
C VAL A 186 -3.56 3.55 -10.07
N ILE A 187 -4.37 2.84 -9.29
CA ILE A 187 -5.74 3.24 -8.94
C ILE A 187 -5.77 3.56 -7.47
N ARG A 188 -6.21 4.76 -7.13
CA ARG A 188 -6.38 5.22 -5.74
C ARG A 188 -7.82 5.64 -5.50
N ASP A 189 -8.26 5.44 -4.29
CA ASP A 189 -9.56 5.90 -3.84
C ASP A 189 -9.39 7.20 -3.04
N PHE A 190 -9.97 8.29 -3.54
CA PHE A 190 -10.05 9.59 -2.88
C PHE A 190 -11.52 9.89 -2.57
N ASP A 191 -11.89 9.82 -1.31
CA ASP A 191 -13.24 10.13 -0.83
C ASP A 191 -14.35 9.43 -1.63
N GLY A 192 -14.19 8.12 -1.90
CA GLY A 192 -15.13 7.31 -2.68
C GLY A 192 -15.01 7.50 -4.21
N THR A 193 -14.12 8.37 -4.66
CA THR A 193 -13.84 8.55 -6.10
C THR A 193 -12.56 7.82 -6.48
N LYS A 194 -12.63 6.91 -7.44
CA LYS A 194 -11.45 6.19 -7.93
C LYS A 194 -10.70 7.02 -8.97
N VAL A 195 -9.48 7.38 -8.65
CA VAL A 195 -8.58 8.10 -9.56
C VAL A 195 -7.54 7.12 -10.10
N SER A 196 -7.39 7.06 -11.42
CA SER A 196 -6.35 6.26 -12.07
C SER A 196 -5.26 7.17 -12.63
N THR A 197 -4.00 6.78 -12.40
CA THR A 197 -2.82 7.47 -12.94
C THR A 197 -1.90 6.44 -13.57
N ARG A 198 -1.28 6.79 -14.71
CA ARG A 198 -0.25 5.96 -15.34
C ARG A 198 1.13 6.51 -15.02
N ILE A 199 2.03 5.63 -14.65
CA ILE A 199 3.38 5.95 -14.20
C ILE A 199 4.38 5.16 -15.03
N ASP A 200 5.40 5.87 -15.48
CA ASP A 200 6.55 5.30 -16.16
C ASP A 200 7.69 5.13 -15.15
N LEU A 201 7.90 3.89 -14.71
CA LEU A 201 8.96 3.54 -13.74
C LEU A 201 10.36 3.57 -14.36
N THR A 202 10.51 3.69 -15.68
CA THR A 202 11.81 3.81 -16.34
C THR A 202 12.34 5.23 -16.26
N SER A 203 11.47 6.22 -16.06
CA SER A 203 11.81 7.63 -15.97
C SER A 203 12.08 8.08 -14.54
N LYS A 204 12.91 9.12 -14.36
CA LYS A 204 13.15 9.75 -13.06
C LYS A 204 11.90 10.41 -12.46
N GLY A 205 10.93 10.78 -13.30
CA GLY A 205 9.67 11.37 -12.86
C GLY A 205 8.84 10.46 -11.96
N ALA A 206 9.06 9.15 -12.02
CA ALA A 206 8.39 8.17 -11.16
C ALA A 206 8.69 8.37 -9.65
N LEU A 207 9.86 8.89 -9.29
CA LEU A 207 10.26 9.13 -7.90
C LEU A 207 9.56 10.35 -7.26
N SER A 208 9.05 11.26 -8.10
CA SER A 208 8.29 12.44 -7.65
C SER A 208 6.77 12.27 -7.84
N SER A 209 6.33 11.10 -8.27
CA SER A 209 4.90 10.77 -8.39
C SER A 209 4.30 10.48 -7.02
N PRO A 210 3.13 11.06 -6.71
CA PRO A 210 2.43 10.87 -5.45
C PRO A 210 1.96 9.43 -5.27
#